data_de984b6559b61ccef13dc49023843847
#
_entry.id   de984b6559b61ccef13dc49023843847
#
_cell.length_a   1.000
_cell.length_b   1.000
_cell.length_c   1.000
_cell.angle_alpha   90.00
_cell.angle_beta   90.00
_cell.angle_gamma   90.00
#
_symmetry.space_group_name_H-M   'P 1'
#
loop_
_entity.id
_entity.type
_entity.pdbx_description
1 polymer ?
#
loop_
_entity_poly.entity_id
_entity_poly.type
_entity_poly.pdbx_seq_one_letter_code
_entity_poly.pdbx_strand_id
1 'polypeptide(L)'
;MLYNINWAYTLARVKKKLYLCKLIIVWSVHCSEGRCYSTSKITIENNINITNSMILIADSGSTKTHWCLMAANGHCEEFFTDGINPFQQTSDAIKNSVNNQLLPQMAHLMWAGSINKIFFYGAGCTPEKSPQVAYALEAIFKSAKIEVYSDMVGAACGVLGEESGIACILGTGGNSCYWNGKEIVKNVPALGFILGDEGSGAVLGKRLVSDLFKNQLSEELKEKFQNQYGITAADVIDNVYRKPFPNRYLASLSKFCSENMDNPLIAQLVYDHFDYFAKRILPQYPAEPVGFIGSIAYYYQDVLKKVLADNGFQVGKILQGPMDGLKEYHKKDVEPTM
;
A
#
# COMPACT_ATOMS: atom_id res chain seq x y z
N MET A 1 -12.26 11.04 -57.43
CA MET A 1 -11.22 10.19 -56.82
C MET A 1 -10.57 10.84 -55.58
N LEU A 2 -11.29 11.72 -54.86
CA LEU A 2 -10.78 12.45 -53.67
C LEU A 2 -11.61 12.30 -52.41
N TYR A 3 -12.58 11.35 -52.39
CA TYR A 3 -13.46 11.14 -51.24
C TYR A 3 -13.04 9.98 -50.31
N ASN A 4 -12.03 9.19 -50.69
CA ASN A 4 -11.65 7.95 -49.96
C ASN A 4 -10.58 8.13 -48.88
N ILE A 5 -9.91 9.28 -48.82
CA ILE A 5 -8.76 9.44 -47.88
C ILE A 5 -9.21 9.92 -46.51
N ASN A 6 -10.31 10.69 -46.45
CA ASN A 6 -10.80 11.22 -45.16
C ASN A 6 -11.49 10.20 -44.25
N TRP A 7 -12.09 9.14 -44.85
CA TRP A 7 -12.74 8.08 -44.07
C TRP A 7 -11.77 7.15 -43.36
N ALA A 8 -10.64 6.87 -43.97
CA ALA A 8 -9.60 6.02 -43.36
C ALA A 8 -8.96 6.67 -42.13
N TYR A 9 -8.75 7.99 -42.18
CA TYR A 9 -8.22 8.74 -41.04
C TYR A 9 -9.22 8.87 -39.87
N THR A 10 -10.50 9.00 -40.17
CA THR A 10 -11.54 9.07 -39.14
C THR A 10 -11.78 7.70 -38.50
N LEU A 11 -11.75 6.60 -39.27
CA LEU A 11 -11.85 5.24 -38.74
C LEU A 11 -10.61 4.84 -37.91
N ALA A 12 -9.40 5.28 -38.28
CA ALA A 12 -8.20 5.03 -37.50
C ALA A 12 -8.20 5.78 -36.16
N ARG A 13 -8.77 6.98 -36.14
CA ARG A 13 -8.92 7.77 -34.88
C ARG A 13 -10.01 7.20 -33.98
N VAL A 14 -11.09 6.63 -34.53
CA VAL A 14 -12.14 5.93 -33.80
C VAL A 14 -11.65 4.57 -33.29
N LYS A 15 -10.87 3.81 -34.09
CA LYS A 15 -10.27 2.54 -33.63
C LYS A 15 -9.31 2.70 -32.46
N LYS A 16 -8.63 3.83 -32.33
CA LYS A 16 -7.73 4.10 -31.20
C LYS A 16 -8.46 4.47 -29.90
N LYS A 17 -9.78 4.78 -29.98
CA LYS A 17 -10.64 5.12 -28.85
C LYS A 17 -11.60 4.01 -28.40
N LEU A 18 -11.71 2.90 -29.15
CA LEU A 18 -12.68 1.83 -28.91
C LEU A 18 -12.00 0.48 -28.68
N TYR A 19 -11.27 0.35 -27.57
CA TYR A 19 -10.61 -0.92 -27.20
C TYR A 19 -11.58 -1.98 -26.63
N LEU A 20 -12.90 -1.72 -26.51
CA LEU A 20 -13.86 -2.61 -25.88
C LEU A 20 -15.23 -2.76 -26.57
N CYS A 21 -15.42 -2.28 -27.79
CA CYS A 21 -16.65 -2.53 -28.55
C CYS A 21 -16.35 -3.37 -29.79
N LYS A 22 -16.92 -4.58 -29.87
CA LYS A 22 -17.01 -5.33 -31.15
C LYS A 22 -17.95 -4.58 -32.09
N LEU A 23 -17.39 -3.89 -33.08
CA LEU A 23 -18.16 -3.28 -34.15
C LEU A 23 -18.48 -4.36 -35.17
N ILE A 24 -19.73 -4.81 -35.26
CA ILE A 24 -20.20 -5.70 -36.32
C ILE A 24 -20.84 -4.83 -37.39
N ILE A 25 -20.19 -4.72 -38.55
CA ILE A 25 -20.75 -4.04 -39.72
C ILE A 25 -21.43 -5.12 -40.59
N VAL A 26 -22.75 -5.12 -40.61
CA VAL A 26 -23.50 -5.99 -41.50
C VAL A 26 -23.86 -5.20 -42.75
N TRP A 27 -23.37 -5.67 -43.88
CA TRP A 27 -23.77 -5.12 -45.19
C TRP A 27 -24.94 -5.91 -45.73
N SER A 28 -26.02 -5.25 -45.99
CA SER A 28 -27.14 -5.83 -46.75
C SER A 28 -27.28 -5.10 -48.08
N VAL A 29 -27.36 -5.85 -49.15
CA VAL A 29 -27.63 -5.32 -50.49
C VAL A 29 -29.07 -5.67 -50.83
N HIS A 30 -29.88 -4.63 -51.06
CA HIS A 30 -31.24 -4.80 -51.57
C HIS A 30 -31.27 -4.32 -53.02
N CYS A 31 -31.73 -5.16 -53.93
CA CYS A 31 -31.93 -4.81 -55.33
C CYS A 31 -33.47 -4.76 -55.59
N SER A 32 -33.97 -3.60 -55.95
CA SER A 32 -35.33 -3.44 -56.49
C SER A 32 -35.29 -2.55 -57.74
N GLU A 33 -36.02 -2.92 -58.77
CA GLU A 33 -36.18 -2.15 -60.01
C GLU A 33 -34.88 -1.77 -60.74
N GLY A 34 -33.91 -2.71 -60.79
CA GLY A 34 -32.67 -2.50 -61.58
C GLY A 34 -31.65 -1.53 -60.93
N ARG A 35 -31.85 -1.10 -59.72
CA ARG A 35 -30.90 -0.32 -58.95
C ARG A 35 -30.53 -1.04 -57.66
N CYS A 36 -29.21 -1.18 -57.38
CA CYS A 36 -28.71 -1.72 -56.15
C CYS A 36 -28.41 -0.57 -55.15
N TYR A 37 -29.05 -0.62 -54.01
CA TYR A 37 -28.79 0.27 -52.88
C TYR A 37 -28.06 -0.52 -51.78
N SER A 38 -26.90 -0.05 -51.36
CA SER A 38 -26.22 -0.61 -50.22
C SER A 38 -26.57 0.20 -48.97
N THR A 39 -27.20 -0.42 -48.00
CA THR A 39 -27.45 0.17 -46.70
C THR A 39 -26.54 -0.52 -45.67
N SER A 40 -25.70 0.26 -44.99
CA SER A 40 -24.93 -0.22 -43.84
C SER A 40 -25.71 0.05 -42.58
N LYS A 41 -26.11 -1.00 -41.89
CA LYS A 41 -26.72 -0.89 -40.56
C LYS A 41 -25.60 -1.12 -39.53
N ILE A 42 -25.24 -0.09 -38.82
CA ILE A 42 -24.30 -0.21 -37.68
C ILE A 42 -25.18 -0.64 -36.50
N THR A 43 -25.06 -1.91 -36.12
CA THR A 43 -25.68 -2.40 -34.90
C THR A 43 -24.56 -2.40 -33.84
N ILE A 44 -24.67 -1.51 -32.88
CA ILE A 44 -23.87 -1.56 -31.68
C ILE A 44 -24.54 -2.58 -30.78
N GLU A 45 -24.03 -3.80 -30.73
CA GLU A 45 -24.46 -4.72 -29.69
C GLU A 45 -23.88 -4.21 -28.35
N ASN A 46 -24.72 -3.47 -27.63
CA ASN A 46 -24.50 -3.20 -26.23
C ASN A 46 -24.76 -4.46 -25.39
N ASN A 47 -23.97 -5.52 -25.62
CA ASN A 47 -23.90 -6.64 -24.69
C ASN A 47 -22.86 -6.31 -23.60
N ILE A 48 -23.05 -5.21 -22.91
CA ILE A 48 -22.33 -4.92 -21.67
C ILE A 48 -23.38 -4.46 -20.65
N ASN A 49 -24.24 -5.38 -20.23
CA ASN A 49 -24.76 -5.38 -18.88
C ASN A 49 -23.78 -6.12 -17.96
N ILE A 50 -22.50 -5.84 -18.08
CA ILE A 50 -21.58 -6.03 -16.98
C ILE A 50 -21.70 -4.71 -16.23
N THR A 51 -22.46 -4.69 -15.16
CA THR A 51 -22.25 -3.73 -14.10
C THR A 51 -20.80 -3.93 -13.67
N ASN A 52 -19.88 -3.19 -14.29
CA ASN A 52 -18.47 -3.21 -13.90
C ASN A 52 -18.38 -2.56 -12.53
N SER A 53 -18.73 -3.34 -11.50
CA SER A 53 -18.47 -2.97 -10.12
C SER A 53 -16.99 -2.84 -9.96
N MET A 54 -16.52 -1.65 -9.62
CA MET A 54 -15.12 -1.40 -9.31
C MET A 54 -15.01 -0.98 -7.86
N ILE A 55 -13.98 -1.48 -7.21
CA ILE A 55 -13.58 -1.00 -5.89
C ILE A 55 -12.21 -0.31 -5.98
N LEU A 56 -12.01 0.68 -5.11
CA LEU A 56 -10.73 1.34 -4.95
C LEU A 56 -10.19 1.03 -3.56
N ILE A 57 -9.03 0.41 -3.49
CA ILE A 57 -8.34 0.08 -2.24
C ILE A 57 -7.19 1.06 -2.07
N ALA A 58 -7.02 1.60 -0.87
CA ALA A 58 -5.90 2.47 -0.52
C ALA A 58 -5.16 1.96 0.71
N ASP A 59 -3.84 1.86 0.61
CA ASP A 59 -2.91 1.70 1.74
C ASP A 59 -2.10 2.97 1.90
N SER A 60 -2.34 3.72 2.97
CA SER A 60 -1.77 5.05 3.18
C SER A 60 -0.88 5.11 4.41
N GLY A 61 0.43 5.17 4.17
CA GLY A 61 1.39 5.60 5.18
C GLY A 61 1.51 7.13 5.25
N SER A 62 2.34 7.60 6.18
CA SER A 62 2.58 9.05 6.31
C SER A 62 3.31 9.69 5.12
N THR A 63 3.96 8.90 4.27
CA THR A 63 4.81 9.42 3.16
C THR A 63 4.18 9.16 1.80
N LYS A 64 3.51 8.04 1.62
CA LYS A 64 2.99 7.57 0.33
C LYS A 64 1.66 6.86 0.56
N THR A 65 0.73 7.03 -0.38
CA THR A 65 -0.49 6.22 -0.49
C THR A 65 -0.38 5.36 -1.75
N HIS A 66 -0.57 4.07 -1.59
CA HIS A 66 -0.68 3.09 -2.65
C HIS A 66 -2.16 2.81 -2.89
N TRP A 67 -2.63 3.08 -4.10
CA TRP A 67 -4.00 2.87 -4.54
C TRP A 67 -4.07 1.70 -5.51
N CYS A 68 -5.11 0.89 -5.42
CA CYS A 68 -5.41 -0.17 -6.39
C CYS A 68 -6.88 -0.08 -6.79
N LEU A 69 -7.15 0.17 -8.06
CA LEU A 69 -8.48 0.04 -8.66
C LEU A 69 -8.64 -1.40 -9.12
N MET A 70 -9.65 -2.09 -8.60
CA MET A 70 -9.94 -3.49 -8.91
C MET A 70 -11.33 -3.62 -9.51
N ALA A 71 -11.44 -4.28 -10.66
CA ALA A 71 -12.68 -4.53 -11.37
C ALA A 71 -13.11 -6.00 -11.25
N ALA A 72 -14.42 -6.26 -11.44
CA ALA A 72 -15.01 -7.60 -11.34
C ALA A 72 -14.41 -8.65 -12.30
N ASN A 73 -13.80 -8.21 -13.40
CA ASN A 73 -13.11 -9.10 -14.34
C ASN A 73 -11.69 -9.49 -13.90
N GLY A 74 -11.29 -9.11 -12.68
CA GLY A 74 -9.95 -9.34 -12.13
C GLY A 74 -8.87 -8.35 -12.59
N HIS A 75 -9.23 -7.36 -13.43
CA HIS A 75 -8.28 -6.30 -13.80
C HIS A 75 -7.97 -5.42 -12.60
N CYS A 76 -6.67 -5.20 -12.35
CA CYS A 76 -6.16 -4.33 -11.30
C CYS A 76 -5.22 -3.29 -11.90
N GLU A 77 -5.36 -2.04 -11.47
CA GLU A 77 -4.43 -0.96 -11.84
C GLU A 77 -4.01 -0.20 -10.58
N GLU A 78 -2.73 0.06 -10.46
CA GLU A 78 -2.13 0.63 -9.25
C GLU A 78 -1.64 2.05 -9.50
N PHE A 79 -1.83 2.91 -8.50
CA PHE A 79 -1.45 4.32 -8.52
C PHE A 79 -0.75 4.71 -7.23
N PHE A 80 0.00 5.79 -7.27
CA PHE A 80 0.72 6.30 -6.12
C PHE A 80 0.52 7.81 -5.96
N THR A 81 0.29 8.23 -4.71
CA THR A 81 0.18 9.63 -4.32
C THR A 81 0.99 9.89 -3.05
N ASP A 82 1.09 11.14 -2.66
CA ASP A 82 1.59 11.50 -1.34
C ASP A 82 0.75 10.84 -0.24
N GLY A 83 1.37 10.62 0.92
CA GLY A 83 0.70 10.00 2.07
C GLY A 83 -0.44 10.86 2.61
N ILE A 84 -1.51 10.19 3.01
CA ILE A 84 -2.68 10.81 3.65
C ILE A 84 -2.70 10.42 5.11
N ASN A 85 -2.54 11.44 5.99
CA ASN A 85 -2.60 11.26 7.43
C ASN A 85 -3.47 12.37 8.06
N PRO A 86 -4.64 12.03 8.62
CA PRO A 86 -5.59 13.02 9.14
C PRO A 86 -5.11 13.77 10.39
N PHE A 87 -4.04 13.34 11.04
CA PHE A 87 -3.38 14.14 12.10
C PHE A 87 -2.57 15.30 11.54
N GLN A 88 -2.14 15.23 10.27
CA GLN A 88 -1.24 16.21 9.65
C GLN A 88 -1.94 17.04 8.58
N GLN A 89 -3.10 16.62 8.09
CA GLN A 89 -3.79 17.21 6.94
C GLN A 89 -5.25 17.49 7.27
N THR A 90 -5.80 18.58 6.76
CA THR A 90 -7.24 18.87 6.80
C THR A 90 -7.97 18.08 5.71
N SER A 91 -9.32 17.97 5.81
CA SER A 91 -10.15 17.35 4.75
C SER A 91 -9.96 18.02 3.39
N ASP A 92 -9.79 19.35 3.34
CA ASP A 92 -9.55 20.06 2.08
C ASP A 92 -8.16 19.75 1.50
N ALA A 93 -7.13 19.61 2.34
CA ALA A 93 -5.81 19.21 1.90
C ALA A 93 -5.82 17.79 1.32
N ILE A 94 -6.52 16.85 1.98
CA ILE A 94 -6.72 15.48 1.50
C ILE A 94 -7.45 15.48 0.15
N LYS A 95 -8.55 16.22 0.05
CA LYS A 95 -9.32 16.37 -1.19
C LYS A 95 -8.48 16.93 -2.32
N ASN A 96 -7.67 17.96 -2.06
CA ASN A 96 -6.79 18.54 -3.06
C ASN A 96 -5.70 17.55 -3.51
N SER A 97 -5.13 16.76 -2.58
CA SER A 97 -4.15 15.73 -2.92
C SER A 97 -4.77 14.67 -3.86
N VAL A 98 -5.95 14.16 -3.54
CA VAL A 98 -6.65 13.18 -4.38
C VAL A 98 -7.00 13.76 -5.75
N ASN A 99 -7.55 14.97 -5.81
CA ASN A 99 -7.91 15.64 -7.07
C ASN A 99 -6.70 15.90 -7.98
N ASN A 100 -5.57 16.30 -7.40
CA ASN A 100 -4.41 16.73 -8.16
C ASN A 100 -3.45 15.57 -8.48
N GLN A 101 -3.44 14.51 -7.69
CA GLN A 101 -2.48 13.43 -7.85
C GLN A 101 -3.13 12.11 -8.30
N LEU A 102 -4.28 11.70 -7.73
CA LEU A 102 -4.92 10.43 -8.07
C LEU A 102 -5.77 10.53 -9.34
N LEU A 103 -6.72 11.48 -9.39
CA LEU A 103 -7.68 11.55 -10.51
C LEU A 103 -7.01 11.71 -11.87
N PRO A 104 -5.93 12.50 -12.06
CA PRO A 104 -5.24 12.57 -13.34
C PRO A 104 -4.66 11.23 -13.80
N GLN A 105 -4.16 10.42 -12.86
CA GLN A 105 -3.63 9.08 -13.17
C GLN A 105 -4.76 8.12 -13.59
N MET A 106 -5.95 8.27 -13.02
CA MET A 106 -7.12 7.43 -13.30
C MET A 106 -7.98 7.92 -14.48
N ALA A 107 -7.67 9.05 -15.09
CA ALA A 107 -8.52 9.70 -16.09
C ALA A 107 -8.89 8.81 -17.29
N HIS A 108 -8.02 7.88 -17.67
CA HIS A 108 -8.24 6.94 -18.76
C HIS A 108 -9.21 5.79 -18.40
N LEU A 109 -9.52 5.59 -17.13
CA LEU A 109 -10.39 4.52 -16.60
C LEU A 109 -11.79 5.02 -16.20
N MET A 110 -11.95 6.32 -15.96
CA MET A 110 -13.20 6.89 -15.41
C MET A 110 -14.45 6.67 -16.27
N TRP A 111 -14.31 6.24 -17.51
CA TRP A 111 -15.40 5.92 -18.42
C TRP A 111 -15.65 4.40 -18.59
N ALA A 112 -14.80 3.56 -17.96
CA ALA A 112 -14.95 2.10 -18.01
C ALA A 112 -15.96 1.55 -17.00
N GLY A 113 -16.41 2.37 -16.03
CA GLY A 113 -17.36 1.98 -14.99
C GLY A 113 -17.38 2.99 -13.85
N SER A 114 -18.16 2.71 -12.81
CA SER A 114 -18.22 3.51 -11.59
C SER A 114 -17.54 2.80 -10.42
N ILE A 115 -16.83 3.56 -9.60
CA ILE A 115 -16.33 3.07 -8.33
C ILE A 115 -17.50 3.00 -7.36
N ASN A 116 -17.79 1.79 -6.87
CA ASN A 116 -18.94 1.53 -6.00
C ASN A 116 -18.57 1.54 -4.53
N LYS A 117 -17.32 1.13 -4.22
CA LYS A 117 -16.79 1.13 -2.86
C LYS A 117 -15.34 1.63 -2.84
N ILE A 118 -14.97 2.28 -1.74
CA ILE A 118 -13.59 2.65 -1.46
C ILE A 118 -13.24 2.11 -0.07
N PHE A 119 -12.18 1.32 0.00
CA PHE A 119 -11.60 0.83 1.23
C PHE A 119 -10.27 1.58 1.46
N PHE A 120 -10.27 2.46 2.44
CA PHE A 120 -9.09 3.26 2.77
C PHE A 120 -8.49 2.79 4.09
N TYR A 121 -7.26 2.31 4.05
CA TYR A 121 -6.47 1.90 5.20
C TYR A 121 -5.35 2.92 5.41
N GLY A 122 -5.36 3.64 6.54
CA GLY A 122 -4.43 4.74 6.69
C GLY A 122 -3.83 4.91 8.08
N ALA A 123 -2.54 5.27 8.08
CA ALA A 123 -1.87 5.71 9.29
C ALA A 123 -2.59 6.95 9.88
N GLY A 124 -2.86 6.91 11.17
CA GLY A 124 -3.58 7.97 11.86
C GLY A 124 -5.11 7.96 11.68
N CYS A 125 -5.67 6.99 10.97
CA CYS A 125 -7.13 6.82 10.87
C CYS A 125 -7.69 6.16 12.13
N THR A 126 -7.70 6.91 13.24
CA THR A 126 -8.42 6.51 14.46
C THR A 126 -9.92 6.71 14.28
N PRO A 127 -10.79 6.14 15.16
CA PRO A 127 -12.24 6.37 15.09
C PRO A 127 -12.62 7.85 15.04
N GLU A 128 -11.88 8.72 15.73
CA GLU A 128 -12.12 10.18 15.78
C GLU A 128 -11.64 10.89 14.50
N LYS A 129 -10.63 10.36 13.81
CA LYS A 129 -10.00 10.99 12.64
C LYS A 129 -10.44 10.41 11.30
N SER A 130 -10.89 9.16 11.26
CA SER A 130 -11.41 8.51 10.06
C SER A 130 -12.52 9.30 9.35
N PRO A 131 -13.48 9.95 10.05
CA PRO A 131 -14.52 10.76 9.40
C PRO A 131 -13.96 11.90 8.54
N GLN A 132 -12.80 12.44 8.88
CA GLN A 132 -12.13 13.50 8.11
C GLN A 132 -11.69 13.02 6.73
N VAL A 133 -11.18 11.78 6.65
CA VAL A 133 -10.78 11.15 5.38
C VAL A 133 -12.02 10.75 4.58
N ALA A 134 -13.01 10.15 5.24
CA ALA A 134 -14.27 9.76 4.59
C ALA A 134 -14.93 10.97 3.92
N TYR A 135 -15.11 12.08 4.64
CA TYR A 135 -15.67 13.31 4.11
C TYR A 135 -14.93 13.84 2.87
N ALA A 136 -13.59 13.79 2.89
CA ALA A 136 -12.79 14.24 1.76
C ALA A 136 -13.00 13.36 0.51
N LEU A 137 -13.10 12.03 0.70
CA LEU A 137 -13.32 11.07 -0.39
C LEU A 137 -14.76 11.11 -0.90
N GLU A 138 -15.76 11.23 -0.03
CA GLU A 138 -17.19 11.37 -0.42
C GLU A 138 -17.44 12.62 -1.27
N ALA A 139 -16.71 13.71 -1.01
CA ALA A 139 -16.83 14.92 -1.82
C ALA A 139 -16.39 14.72 -3.28
N ILE A 140 -15.52 13.74 -3.53
CA ILE A 140 -14.97 13.41 -4.86
C ILE A 140 -15.76 12.25 -5.50
N PHE A 141 -15.92 11.14 -4.76
CA PHE A 141 -16.52 9.90 -5.22
C PHE A 141 -17.96 9.75 -4.72
N LYS A 142 -18.84 10.63 -5.19
CA LYS A 142 -20.22 10.78 -4.67
C LYS A 142 -21.10 9.54 -4.75
N SER A 143 -20.78 8.59 -5.62
CA SER A 143 -21.54 7.34 -5.81
C SER A 143 -20.94 6.16 -5.07
N ALA A 144 -19.75 6.32 -4.47
CA ALA A 144 -19.05 5.24 -3.78
C ALA A 144 -19.42 5.19 -2.30
N LYS A 145 -19.55 3.99 -1.77
CA LYS A 145 -19.55 3.76 -0.32
C LYS A 145 -18.09 3.85 0.18
N ILE A 146 -17.84 4.74 1.14
CA ILE A 146 -16.48 4.94 1.68
C ILE A 146 -16.37 4.24 3.03
N GLU A 147 -15.34 3.40 3.15
CA GLU A 147 -14.97 2.72 4.39
C GLU A 147 -13.53 3.07 4.74
N VAL A 148 -13.31 3.66 5.92
CA VAL A 148 -11.99 4.12 6.37
C VAL A 148 -11.58 3.38 7.62
N TYR A 149 -10.41 2.75 7.57
CA TYR A 149 -9.81 1.95 8.62
C TYR A 149 -8.39 2.40 8.95
N SER A 150 -7.87 1.99 10.09
CA SER A 150 -6.47 2.18 10.41
C SER A 150 -5.56 1.31 9.52
N ASP A 151 -4.30 1.73 9.36
CA ASP A 151 -3.24 0.95 8.71
C ASP A 151 -3.06 -0.43 9.36
N MET A 152 -3.29 -0.55 10.67
CA MET A 152 -3.21 -1.82 11.39
C MET A 152 -4.29 -2.81 10.95
N VAL A 153 -5.52 -2.34 10.66
CA VAL A 153 -6.58 -3.19 10.07
C VAL A 153 -6.17 -3.62 8.67
N GLY A 154 -5.61 -2.70 7.86
CA GLY A 154 -5.09 -3.02 6.54
C GLY A 154 -3.97 -4.06 6.58
N ALA A 155 -3.08 -3.96 7.56
CA ALA A 155 -2.04 -4.96 7.78
C ALA A 155 -2.64 -6.33 8.13
N ALA A 156 -3.59 -6.38 9.06
CA ALA A 156 -4.23 -7.63 9.48
C ALA A 156 -4.97 -8.31 8.31
N CYS A 157 -5.80 -7.57 7.59
CA CYS A 157 -6.48 -8.08 6.38
C CYS A 157 -5.47 -8.55 5.32
N GLY A 158 -4.35 -7.83 5.15
CA GLY A 158 -3.34 -8.15 4.15
C GLY A 158 -2.55 -9.42 4.44
N VAL A 159 -2.20 -9.70 5.71
CA VAL A 159 -1.38 -10.89 6.04
C VAL A 159 -2.20 -12.08 6.51
N LEU A 160 -3.34 -11.86 7.17
CA LEU A 160 -4.15 -12.90 7.79
C LEU A 160 -5.46 -13.16 7.04
N GLY A 161 -5.98 -12.15 6.31
CA GLY A 161 -7.29 -12.27 5.67
C GLY A 161 -8.40 -12.45 6.72
N GLU A 162 -9.14 -13.56 6.61
CA GLU A 162 -10.21 -13.94 7.54
C GLU A 162 -9.75 -14.91 8.64
N GLU A 163 -8.47 -15.26 8.68
CA GLU A 163 -7.92 -16.14 9.71
C GLU A 163 -7.51 -15.33 10.95
N SER A 164 -7.59 -15.97 12.14
CA SER A 164 -7.09 -15.37 13.37
C SER A 164 -5.55 -15.39 13.40
N GLY A 165 -4.96 -14.42 14.11
CA GLY A 165 -3.51 -14.38 14.25
C GLY A 165 -3.00 -13.04 14.78
N ILE A 166 -1.68 -12.93 14.88
CA ILE A 166 -0.99 -11.70 15.26
C ILE A 166 -0.51 -11.02 13.98
N ALA A 167 -0.94 -9.78 13.74
CA ALA A 167 -0.43 -8.96 12.64
C ALA A 167 0.52 -7.90 13.20
N CYS A 168 1.69 -7.75 12.55
CA CYS A 168 2.71 -6.79 12.94
C CYS A 168 3.10 -5.91 11.75
N ILE A 169 3.21 -4.61 11.97
CA ILE A 169 3.83 -3.65 11.04
C ILE A 169 5.23 -3.36 11.55
N LEU A 170 6.26 -3.71 10.76
CA LEU A 170 7.65 -3.34 11.02
C LEU A 170 8.21 -2.57 9.82
N GLY A 171 8.06 -1.26 9.89
CA GLY A 171 8.51 -0.28 8.90
C GLY A 171 9.35 0.82 9.54
N THR A 172 9.12 2.08 9.20
CA THR A 172 9.74 3.23 9.90
C THR A 172 9.43 3.20 11.39
N GLY A 173 8.16 2.99 11.77
CA GLY A 173 7.70 2.67 13.12
C GLY A 173 7.33 1.20 13.25
N GLY A 174 6.88 0.79 14.45
CA GLY A 174 6.40 -0.55 14.74
C GLY A 174 4.99 -0.53 15.34
N ASN A 175 4.15 -1.50 15.00
CA ASN A 175 2.85 -1.70 15.62
C ASN A 175 2.45 -3.18 15.53
N SER A 176 1.51 -3.63 16.35
CA SER A 176 1.05 -5.01 16.34
C SER A 176 -0.36 -5.14 16.88
N CYS A 177 -1.10 -6.15 16.45
CA CYS A 177 -2.42 -6.45 16.99
C CYS A 177 -2.72 -7.94 16.97
N TYR A 178 -3.68 -8.36 17.79
CA TYR A 178 -4.37 -9.64 17.65
C TYR A 178 -5.65 -9.43 16.83
N TRP A 179 -5.75 -10.15 15.74
CA TRP A 179 -6.85 -10.17 14.80
C TRP A 179 -7.65 -11.46 14.95
N ASN A 180 -8.97 -11.41 15.06
CA ASN A 180 -9.82 -12.60 15.22
C ASN A 180 -10.44 -13.08 13.89
N GLY A 181 -9.94 -12.61 12.75
CA GLY A 181 -10.50 -12.84 11.41
C GLY A 181 -11.51 -11.77 10.96
N LYS A 182 -11.89 -10.84 11.86
CA LYS A 182 -12.92 -9.83 11.58
C LYS A 182 -12.58 -8.44 12.14
N GLU A 183 -12.00 -8.39 13.31
CA GLU A 183 -11.68 -7.13 14.01
C GLU A 183 -10.42 -7.27 14.87
N ILE A 184 -9.81 -6.15 15.21
CA ILE A 184 -8.71 -6.08 16.17
C ILE A 184 -9.28 -6.24 17.57
N VAL A 185 -8.92 -7.35 18.24
CA VAL A 185 -9.36 -7.64 19.62
C VAL A 185 -8.41 -7.06 20.65
N LYS A 186 -7.10 -7.02 20.31
CA LYS A 186 -6.07 -6.49 21.20
C LYS A 186 -4.99 -5.79 20.39
N ASN A 187 -4.54 -4.65 20.92
CA ASN A 187 -3.38 -3.92 20.39
C ASN A 187 -2.47 -3.55 21.57
N VAL A 188 -1.19 -3.88 21.46
CA VAL A 188 -0.16 -3.39 22.38
C VAL A 188 0.26 -2.02 21.90
N PRO A 189 0.15 -0.96 22.72
CA PRO A 189 0.47 0.40 22.28
C PRO A 189 1.90 0.53 21.74
N ALA A 190 2.05 1.07 20.52
CA ALA A 190 3.35 1.26 19.88
C ALA A 190 4.22 2.32 20.57
N LEU A 191 3.61 3.38 21.08
CA LEU A 191 4.21 4.51 21.84
C LEU A 191 5.27 5.33 21.09
N GLY A 192 5.52 5.05 19.80
CA GLY A 192 6.51 5.74 18.96
C GLY A 192 7.97 5.40 19.31
N PHE A 193 8.91 5.80 18.45
CA PHE A 193 10.31 5.36 18.46
C PHE A 193 11.12 5.77 19.70
N ILE A 194 10.63 6.70 20.51
CA ILE A 194 11.29 7.10 21.77
C ILE A 194 10.97 6.10 22.88
N LEU A 195 9.69 5.72 23.01
CA LEU A 195 9.20 4.92 24.14
C LEU A 195 8.86 3.47 23.77
N GLY A 196 8.76 3.16 22.46
CA GLY A 196 8.36 1.88 21.93
C GLY A 196 8.84 1.69 20.49
N ASP A 197 7.92 1.35 19.57
CA ASP A 197 8.18 0.97 18.18
C ASP A 197 9.21 -0.18 18.05
N GLU A 198 9.19 -1.12 18.99
CA GLU A 198 10.11 -2.26 19.00
C GLU A 198 10.02 -3.02 17.66
N GLY A 199 11.16 -3.44 17.15
CA GLY A 199 11.27 -4.10 15.83
C GLY A 199 11.29 -3.16 14.63
N SER A 200 11.12 -1.84 14.81
CA SER A 200 11.08 -0.86 13.73
C SER A 200 12.46 -0.42 13.25
N GLY A 201 12.49 0.17 12.03
CA GLY A 201 13.70 0.76 11.47
C GLY A 201 14.21 1.96 12.25
N ALA A 202 13.33 2.77 12.84
CA ALA A 202 13.74 3.90 13.64
C ALA A 202 14.48 3.46 14.92
N VAL A 203 14.00 2.41 15.57
CA VAL A 203 14.65 1.84 16.76
C VAL A 203 15.96 1.14 16.38
N LEU A 204 16.00 0.40 15.26
CA LEU A 204 17.23 -0.23 14.76
C LEU A 204 18.29 0.82 14.41
N GLY A 205 17.91 1.86 13.64
CA GLY A 205 18.83 2.94 13.29
C GLY A 205 19.29 3.76 14.49
N LYS A 206 18.41 4.01 15.48
CA LYS A 206 18.79 4.63 16.75
C LYS A 206 19.87 3.83 17.48
N ARG A 207 19.71 2.50 17.57
CA ARG A 207 20.69 1.62 18.19
C ARG A 207 22.00 1.62 17.41
N LEU A 208 21.94 1.47 16.08
CA LEU A 208 23.13 1.50 15.22
C LEU A 208 23.98 2.74 15.44
N VAL A 209 23.41 3.95 15.34
CA VAL A 209 24.20 5.19 15.48
C VAL A 209 24.70 5.38 16.90
N SER A 210 23.93 4.93 17.91
CA SER A 210 24.40 4.93 19.31
C SER A 210 25.64 4.05 19.48
N ASP A 211 25.61 2.83 18.95
CA ASP A 211 26.68 1.86 19.12
C ASP A 211 27.95 2.24 18.31
N LEU A 212 27.75 2.81 17.09
CA LEU A 212 28.85 3.35 16.28
C LEU A 212 29.58 4.49 16.99
N PHE A 213 28.85 5.51 17.43
CA PHE A 213 29.47 6.72 17.99
C PHE A 213 29.89 6.58 19.47
N LYS A 214 29.50 5.49 20.14
CA LYS A 214 29.96 5.11 21.46
C LYS A 214 31.03 4.00 21.44
N ASN A 215 31.58 3.69 20.25
CA ASN A 215 32.61 2.70 20.03
C ASN A 215 32.25 1.30 20.56
N GLN A 216 30.97 0.91 20.44
CA GLN A 216 30.52 -0.45 20.76
C GLN A 216 30.62 -1.37 19.54
N LEU A 217 30.76 -0.79 18.33
CA LEU A 217 31.08 -1.48 17.09
C LEU A 217 32.54 -1.22 16.70
N SER A 218 33.08 -1.96 15.72
CA SER A 218 34.47 -1.80 15.30
C SER A 218 34.72 -0.44 14.64
N GLU A 219 35.94 0.07 14.72
CA GLU A 219 36.36 1.31 14.06
C GLU A 219 36.20 1.20 12.53
N GLU A 220 36.44 0.02 11.95
CA GLU A 220 36.25 -0.26 10.54
C GLU A 220 34.76 -0.03 10.11
N LEU A 221 33.80 -0.50 10.91
CA LEU A 221 32.36 -0.26 10.65
C LEU A 221 32.00 1.22 10.75
N LYS A 222 32.59 1.93 11.70
CA LYS A 222 32.41 3.35 11.90
C LYS A 222 32.96 4.16 10.73
N GLU A 223 34.17 3.85 10.27
CA GLU A 223 34.79 4.46 9.10
C GLU A 223 33.94 4.17 7.84
N LYS A 224 33.49 2.92 7.65
CA LYS A 224 32.60 2.54 6.54
C LYS A 224 31.30 3.33 6.54
N PHE A 225 30.68 3.48 7.72
CA PHE A 225 29.46 4.27 7.88
C PHE A 225 29.68 5.76 7.56
N GLN A 226 30.78 6.33 8.07
CA GLN A 226 31.12 7.74 7.82
C GLN A 226 31.44 7.98 6.34
N ASN A 227 32.16 7.08 5.68
CA ASN A 227 32.47 7.17 4.25
C ASN A 227 31.21 7.08 3.39
N GLN A 228 30.25 6.24 3.79
CA GLN A 228 28.99 6.03 3.03
C GLN A 228 28.01 7.19 3.19
N TYR A 229 27.87 7.75 4.37
CA TYR A 229 26.83 8.74 4.68
C TYR A 229 27.38 10.16 4.92
N GLY A 230 28.66 10.34 5.18
CA GLY A 230 29.24 11.63 5.54
C GLY A 230 28.70 12.20 6.86
N ILE A 231 28.19 11.35 7.76
CA ILE A 231 27.46 11.75 8.97
C ILE A 231 28.39 11.68 10.19
N THR A 232 28.42 12.78 10.97
CA THR A 232 29.08 12.86 12.27
C THR A 232 28.09 12.69 13.42
N ALA A 233 28.58 12.54 14.65
CA ALA A 233 27.73 12.52 15.84
C ALA A 233 26.92 13.84 16.01
N ALA A 234 27.50 14.97 15.62
CA ALA A 234 26.82 16.26 15.67
C ALA A 234 25.64 16.32 14.67
N ASP A 235 25.82 15.74 13.46
CA ASP A 235 24.75 15.65 12.47
C ASP A 235 23.61 14.76 12.95
N VAL A 236 23.91 13.66 13.63
CA VAL A 236 22.87 12.80 14.23
C VAL A 236 22.07 13.58 15.28
N ILE A 237 22.74 14.32 16.17
CA ILE A 237 22.08 15.14 17.19
C ILE A 237 21.21 16.22 16.54
N ASP A 238 21.69 16.91 15.50
CA ASP A 238 20.93 17.92 14.79
C ASP A 238 19.68 17.33 14.11
N ASN A 239 19.83 16.21 13.39
CA ASN A 239 18.73 15.55 12.70
C ASN A 239 17.66 14.99 13.66
N VAL A 240 18.07 14.49 14.83
CA VAL A 240 17.15 13.83 15.78
C VAL A 240 16.43 14.85 16.67
N TYR A 241 17.11 15.93 17.08
CA TYR A 241 16.58 16.84 18.11
C TYR A 241 16.10 18.20 17.56
N ARG A 242 16.50 18.58 16.34
CA ARG A 242 16.20 19.90 15.79
C ARG A 242 15.44 19.88 14.46
N LYS A 243 15.57 18.81 13.68
CA LYS A 243 14.90 18.70 12.37
C LYS A 243 13.60 17.91 12.45
N PRO A 244 12.68 18.09 11.49
CA PRO A 244 11.44 17.34 11.43
C PRO A 244 11.69 15.86 11.07
N PHE A 245 10.77 15.00 11.46
CA PHE A 245 10.76 13.57 11.13
C PHE A 245 11.99 12.76 11.56
N PRO A 246 12.47 12.88 12.81
CA PRO A 246 13.64 12.16 13.30
C PRO A 246 13.51 10.63 13.18
N ASN A 247 12.31 10.08 13.32
CA ASN A 247 12.03 8.66 13.12
C ASN A 247 12.34 8.18 11.70
N ARG A 248 12.00 8.97 10.67
CA ARG A 248 12.33 8.64 9.26
C ARG A 248 13.83 8.71 9.02
N TYR A 249 14.49 9.74 9.57
CA TYR A 249 15.95 9.85 9.51
C TYR A 249 16.63 8.64 10.12
N LEU A 250 16.26 8.25 11.34
CA LEU A 250 16.84 7.08 12.00
C LEU A 250 16.54 5.79 11.22
N ALA A 251 15.31 5.60 10.77
CA ALA A 251 14.93 4.43 9.98
C ALA A 251 15.73 4.32 8.68
N SER A 252 16.07 5.42 8.02
CA SER A 252 16.89 5.39 6.79
C SER A 252 18.27 4.84 7.01
N LEU A 253 18.85 5.03 8.21
CA LEU A 253 20.16 4.53 8.58
C LEU A 253 20.20 3.02 8.86
N SER A 254 19.04 2.40 9.13
CA SER A 254 18.94 0.95 9.31
C SER A 254 19.39 0.17 8.06
N LYS A 255 19.34 0.80 6.86
CA LYS A 255 19.82 0.21 5.61
C LYS A 255 21.30 -0.22 5.70
N PHE A 256 22.12 0.52 6.44
CA PHE A 256 23.51 0.14 6.69
C PHE A 256 23.63 -1.27 7.32
N CYS A 257 22.72 -1.62 8.22
CA CYS A 257 22.70 -2.95 8.80
C CYS A 257 22.45 -4.03 7.73
N SER A 258 21.46 -3.82 6.84
CA SER A 258 21.14 -4.81 5.79
C SER A 258 22.28 -5.00 4.78
N GLU A 259 23.07 -3.96 4.53
CA GLU A 259 24.21 -3.97 3.62
C GLU A 259 25.49 -4.57 4.26
N ASN A 260 25.46 -4.83 5.58
CA ASN A 260 26.62 -5.34 6.33
C ASN A 260 26.26 -6.55 7.21
N MET A 261 25.25 -7.33 6.82
CA MET A 261 24.82 -8.51 7.59
C MET A 261 25.85 -9.64 7.64
N ASP A 262 26.87 -9.63 6.78
CA ASP A 262 28.02 -10.51 6.80
C ASP A 262 28.98 -10.21 7.99
N ASN A 263 28.90 -9.00 8.55
CA ASN A 263 29.66 -8.65 9.74
C ASN A 263 28.97 -9.18 11.02
N PRO A 264 29.67 -9.99 11.85
CA PRO A 264 29.08 -10.62 13.03
C PRO A 264 28.49 -9.63 14.06
N LEU A 265 29.09 -8.43 14.20
CA LEU A 265 28.59 -7.42 15.14
C LEU A 265 27.28 -6.83 14.66
N ILE A 266 27.13 -6.57 13.35
CA ILE A 266 25.87 -6.09 12.76
C ILE A 266 24.82 -7.20 12.80
N ALA A 267 25.18 -8.44 12.46
CA ALA A 267 24.25 -9.55 12.53
C ALA A 267 23.70 -9.75 13.95
N GLN A 268 24.55 -9.63 14.97
CA GLN A 268 24.14 -9.73 16.37
C GLN A 268 23.26 -8.54 16.79
N LEU A 269 23.61 -7.32 16.38
CA LEU A 269 22.79 -6.12 16.65
C LEU A 269 21.38 -6.27 16.10
N VAL A 270 21.25 -6.78 14.86
CA VAL A 270 19.94 -7.01 14.22
C VAL A 270 19.18 -8.15 14.90
N TYR A 271 19.88 -9.25 15.25
CA TYR A 271 19.28 -10.35 15.99
C TYR A 271 18.70 -9.87 17.33
N ASP A 272 19.49 -9.18 18.15
CA ASP A 272 19.07 -8.64 19.44
C ASP A 272 17.92 -7.64 19.32
N HIS A 273 17.88 -6.88 18.22
CA HIS A 273 16.78 -5.95 17.95
C HIS A 273 15.45 -6.67 17.81
N PHE A 274 15.40 -7.74 17.00
CA PHE A 274 14.17 -8.53 16.83
C PHE A 274 13.90 -9.44 18.04
N ASP A 275 14.91 -9.94 18.72
CA ASP A 275 14.75 -10.73 19.94
C ASP A 275 14.08 -9.91 21.05
N TYR A 276 14.49 -8.65 21.20
CA TYR A 276 13.85 -7.73 22.14
C TYR A 276 12.36 -7.50 21.77
N PHE A 277 12.04 -7.30 20.49
CA PHE A 277 10.65 -7.21 20.01
C PHE A 277 9.88 -8.49 20.32
N ALA A 278 10.42 -9.65 19.96
CA ALA A 278 9.75 -10.94 20.14
C ALA A 278 9.44 -11.22 21.62
N LYS A 279 10.39 -10.96 22.52
CA LYS A 279 10.23 -11.18 23.96
C LYS A 279 9.34 -10.17 24.67
N ARG A 280 9.30 -8.93 24.18
CA ARG A 280 8.57 -7.86 24.83
C ARG A 280 7.12 -7.75 24.37
N ILE A 281 6.88 -7.93 23.08
CA ILE A 281 5.58 -7.65 22.46
C ILE A 281 4.74 -8.92 22.29
N LEU A 282 5.30 -9.95 21.64
CA LEU A 282 4.53 -11.11 21.22
C LEU A 282 3.91 -11.94 22.35
N PRO A 283 4.55 -12.12 23.53
CA PRO A 283 3.94 -12.86 24.64
C PRO A 283 2.68 -12.23 25.23
N GLN A 284 2.38 -10.98 24.87
CA GLN A 284 1.18 -10.28 25.30
C GLN A 284 -0.06 -10.70 24.51
N TYR A 285 0.11 -11.45 23.41
CA TYR A 285 -0.96 -11.97 22.56
C TYR A 285 -1.20 -13.47 22.79
N PRO A 286 -2.33 -14.04 22.33
CA PRO A 286 -2.51 -15.48 22.27
C PRO A 286 -1.42 -16.16 21.44
N ALA A 287 -1.20 -17.46 21.67
CA ALA A 287 -0.24 -18.27 20.91
C ALA A 287 -0.81 -18.61 19.53
N GLU A 288 -0.69 -17.69 18.59
CA GLU A 288 -1.20 -17.73 17.23
C GLU A 288 -0.09 -17.42 16.21
N PRO A 289 -0.25 -17.76 14.93
CA PRO A 289 0.73 -17.39 13.90
C PRO A 289 0.94 -15.87 13.81
N VAL A 290 2.20 -15.46 13.58
CA VAL A 290 2.58 -14.07 13.49
C VAL A 290 2.87 -13.67 12.05
N GLY A 291 2.02 -12.82 11.47
CA GLY A 291 2.20 -12.24 10.14
C GLY A 291 2.81 -10.84 10.21
N PHE A 292 3.59 -10.47 9.19
CA PHE A 292 4.33 -9.21 9.16
C PHE A 292 4.11 -8.44 7.88
N ILE A 293 4.04 -7.11 8.01
CA ILE A 293 4.07 -6.15 6.91
C ILE A 293 5.16 -5.12 7.19
N GLY A 294 5.80 -4.65 6.12
CA GLY A 294 6.72 -3.54 6.16
C GLY A 294 8.12 -3.89 5.71
N SER A 295 8.86 -2.85 5.30
CA SER A 295 10.18 -2.99 4.72
C SER A 295 11.19 -3.64 5.67
N ILE A 296 11.13 -3.35 6.96
CA ILE A 296 12.04 -3.93 7.95
C ILE A 296 11.78 -5.43 8.09
N ALA A 297 10.53 -5.85 8.28
CA ALA A 297 10.21 -7.27 8.33
C ALA A 297 10.64 -7.99 7.04
N TYR A 298 10.40 -7.38 5.89
CA TYR A 298 10.67 -7.99 4.57
C TYR A 298 12.17 -8.14 4.29
N TYR A 299 12.95 -7.06 4.46
CA TYR A 299 14.39 -7.10 4.14
C TYR A 299 15.23 -7.87 5.17
N TYR A 300 14.75 -7.99 6.41
CA TYR A 300 15.41 -8.76 7.46
C TYR A 300 14.70 -10.09 7.78
N GLN A 301 13.87 -10.59 6.87
CA GLN A 301 13.01 -11.74 7.13
C GLN A 301 13.74 -12.99 7.61
N ASP A 302 14.98 -13.23 7.15
CA ASP A 302 15.73 -14.44 7.53
C ASP A 302 16.13 -14.39 9.01
N VAL A 303 16.62 -13.24 9.48
CA VAL A 303 16.94 -13.03 10.90
C VAL A 303 15.65 -13.02 11.73
N LEU A 304 14.61 -12.35 11.26
CA LEU A 304 13.31 -12.30 11.95
C LEU A 304 12.73 -13.70 12.12
N LYS A 305 12.72 -14.53 11.07
CA LYS A 305 12.27 -15.93 11.14
C LYS A 305 13.09 -16.75 12.15
N LYS A 306 14.41 -16.58 12.13
CA LYS A 306 15.29 -17.25 13.10
C LYS A 306 14.96 -16.84 14.53
N VAL A 307 14.85 -15.54 14.81
CA VAL A 307 14.51 -15.04 16.16
C VAL A 307 13.15 -15.58 16.62
N LEU A 308 12.14 -15.57 15.75
CA LEU A 308 10.82 -16.08 16.11
C LEU A 308 10.85 -17.57 16.43
N ALA A 309 11.57 -18.36 15.64
CA ALA A 309 11.75 -19.79 15.89
C ALA A 309 12.49 -20.05 17.22
N ASP A 310 13.58 -19.29 17.48
CA ASP A 310 14.36 -19.39 18.72
C ASP A 310 13.51 -19.03 19.97
N ASN A 311 12.48 -18.20 19.81
CA ASN A 311 11.54 -17.82 20.86
C ASN A 311 10.22 -18.59 20.86
N GLY A 312 10.07 -19.63 20.01
CA GLY A 312 8.91 -20.53 19.99
C GLY A 312 7.65 -19.97 19.32
N PHE A 313 7.78 -18.92 18.49
CA PHE A 313 6.67 -18.35 17.73
C PHE A 313 6.54 -18.97 16.34
N GLN A 314 5.30 -19.20 15.92
CA GLN A 314 5.00 -19.66 14.56
C GLN A 314 4.96 -18.44 13.61
N VAL A 315 5.81 -18.48 12.57
CA VAL A 315 5.86 -17.45 11.54
C VAL A 315 4.79 -17.68 10.49
N GLY A 316 3.99 -16.65 10.22
CA GLY A 316 3.04 -16.58 9.12
C GLY A 316 3.66 -15.92 7.87
N LYS A 317 2.84 -15.18 7.12
CA LYS A 317 3.28 -14.43 5.94
C LYS A 317 4.13 -13.22 6.33
N ILE A 318 5.16 -12.93 5.54
CA ILE A 318 5.95 -11.69 5.62
C ILE A 318 5.85 -10.99 4.26
N LEU A 319 5.25 -9.80 4.23
CA LEU A 319 4.99 -9.04 3.03
C LEU A 319 5.64 -7.65 3.12
N GLN A 320 6.10 -7.13 1.98
CA GLN A 320 6.67 -5.78 1.94
C GLN A 320 5.61 -4.68 2.16
N GLY A 321 4.39 -4.91 1.71
CA GLY A 321 3.24 -4.03 1.87
C GLY A 321 1.94 -4.84 1.86
N PRO A 322 0.80 -4.26 2.29
CA PRO A 322 -0.44 -5.02 2.45
C PRO A 322 -1.21 -5.21 1.14
N MET A 323 -0.90 -4.44 0.06
CA MET A 323 -1.77 -4.32 -1.11
C MET A 323 -2.10 -5.66 -1.77
N ASP A 324 -1.13 -6.56 -1.95
CA ASP A 324 -1.41 -7.85 -2.58
C ASP A 324 -2.35 -8.71 -1.74
N GLY A 325 -2.20 -8.70 -0.43
CA GLY A 325 -3.12 -9.36 0.48
C GLY A 325 -4.48 -8.67 0.55
N LEU A 326 -4.54 -7.34 0.48
CA LEU A 326 -5.78 -6.58 0.43
C LEU A 326 -6.55 -6.84 -0.87
N LYS A 327 -5.88 -6.95 -2.01
CA LYS A 327 -6.50 -7.38 -3.27
C LYS A 327 -7.19 -8.74 -3.13
N GLU A 328 -6.51 -9.69 -2.50
CA GLU A 328 -7.09 -11.02 -2.25
C GLU A 328 -8.28 -10.96 -1.27
N TYR A 329 -8.13 -10.23 -0.17
CA TYR A 329 -9.17 -10.04 0.84
C TYR A 329 -10.46 -9.44 0.26
N HIS A 330 -10.33 -8.47 -0.67
CA HIS A 330 -11.44 -7.75 -1.29
C HIS A 330 -11.96 -8.36 -2.59
N LYS A 331 -11.49 -9.51 -3.05
CA LYS A 331 -12.05 -10.17 -4.24
C LYS A 331 -13.56 -10.38 -4.14
N LYS A 332 -14.05 -10.75 -2.97
CA LYS A 332 -15.48 -10.93 -2.68
C LYS A 332 -16.32 -9.65 -2.84
N ASP A 333 -15.71 -8.47 -2.75
CA ASP A 333 -16.40 -7.18 -2.84
C ASP A 333 -16.62 -6.70 -4.27
N VAL A 334 -15.93 -7.27 -5.25
CA VAL A 334 -16.08 -6.98 -6.69
C VAL A 334 -16.85 -8.02 -7.45
N GLU A 335 -17.05 -9.23 -6.90
CA GLU A 335 -17.86 -10.26 -7.52
C GLU A 335 -19.32 -9.80 -7.58
N PRO A 336 -20.03 -10.00 -8.72
CA PRO A 336 -21.44 -9.71 -8.78
C PRO A 336 -22.16 -10.60 -7.75
N THR A 337 -22.89 -9.98 -6.84
CA THR A 337 -23.85 -10.69 -5.98
C THR A 337 -24.82 -11.43 -6.91
N MET A 338 -24.78 -12.78 -6.87
CA MET A 338 -25.69 -13.65 -7.58
C MET A 338 -27.14 -13.41 -7.14
#